data_2747e34b9cb37dac64ee587b5d3e7c10
#
_entry.id   2747e34b9cb37dac64ee587b5d3e7c10
#
_cell.length_a   1.000
_cell.length_b   1.000
_cell.length_c   1.000
_cell.angle_alpha   90.00
_cell.angle_beta   90.00
_cell.angle_gamma   90.00
#
_symmetry.space_group_name_H-M   'P 1'
#
loop_
_entity.id
_entity.type
_entity.pdbx_description
1 polymer ?
#
loop_
_entity_poly.entity_id
_entity_poly.type
_entity_poly.pdbx_seq_one_letter_code
_entity_poly.pdbx_strand_id
1 'polypeptide(L)'
;MSESLLTIDGAQGEGGGQILRTSLALSMCLGKAFELTRIRANRSNPGLQPQHLAAVMAAKSISRADVEGAQQGSQRLVFIPQRVMPGDYTFPIATAGSTTLVLQAVLAALMLAKAPSNLRLEGGTRNPLAPPYEFISESFLPLIHRMGPTITTRLERPGFAPRGGGIMHATIHPVKELEALSIRERGEILHQGAEVQRKNRMGFINLFLPYPWIHVRSKRGIAIPVRAQRADLPAGLEFQSRPCVGFHGAGHHKNITTQSLVRCNGWARAVLE
;
A
#
# COMPACT_ATOMS: atom_id res chain seq x y z
N MET A 1 9.05 8.45 36.28
CA MET A 1 7.87 9.20 35.84
C MET A 1 7.13 8.29 34.87
N SER A 2 5.93 7.81 35.19
CA SER A 2 5.13 7.01 34.25
C SER A 2 4.66 7.95 33.14
N GLU A 3 5.26 7.83 31.93
CA GLU A 3 4.68 8.52 30.79
C GLU A 3 3.24 8.07 30.61
N SER A 4 2.33 9.03 30.54
CA SER A 4 0.92 8.74 30.35
C SER A 4 0.72 8.04 29.00
N LEU A 5 0.10 6.87 29.02
CA LEU A 5 -0.25 6.10 27.83
C LEU A 5 -1.22 6.92 26.95
N LEU A 6 -0.82 7.18 25.70
CA LEU A 6 -1.67 7.92 24.76
C LEU A 6 -2.81 7.04 24.26
N THR A 7 -4.05 7.39 24.56
CA THR A 7 -5.21 6.65 24.04
C THR A 7 -5.65 7.19 22.69
N ILE A 8 -5.79 6.30 21.68
CA ILE A 8 -6.20 6.60 20.33
C ILE A 8 -7.49 5.83 20.00
N ASP A 9 -8.46 6.50 19.43
CA ASP A 9 -9.71 5.88 18.96
C ASP A 9 -9.55 5.31 17.55
N GLY A 10 -9.53 3.99 17.44
CA GLY A 10 -9.42 3.26 16.16
C GLY A 10 -10.69 3.29 15.29
N ALA A 11 -11.79 3.85 15.79
CA ALA A 11 -13.03 4.04 15.02
C ALA A 11 -13.12 5.43 14.38
N GLN A 12 -12.16 6.32 14.60
CA GLN A 12 -12.18 7.68 14.07
C GLN A 12 -12.17 7.68 12.53
N GLY A 13 -12.93 8.58 11.91
CA GLY A 13 -13.04 8.69 10.46
C GLY A 13 -13.55 7.40 9.82
N GLU A 14 -12.82 6.87 8.85
CA GLU A 14 -13.14 5.59 8.21
C GLU A 14 -12.98 4.37 9.14
N GLY A 15 -12.31 4.53 10.28
CA GLY A 15 -12.05 3.44 11.21
C GLY A 15 -11.29 2.26 10.57
N GLY A 16 -10.38 2.55 9.64
CA GLY A 16 -9.62 1.53 8.91
C GLY A 16 -8.29 1.15 9.57
N GLY A 17 -7.55 0.23 8.95
CA GLY A 17 -6.22 -0.18 9.41
C GLY A 17 -5.13 0.90 9.28
N GLN A 18 -5.46 2.05 8.67
CA GLN A 18 -4.52 3.16 8.54
C GLN A 18 -4.16 3.75 9.90
N ILE A 19 -5.15 3.94 10.80
CA ILE A 19 -4.91 4.46 12.16
C ILE A 19 -3.86 3.59 12.86
N LEU A 20 -4.05 2.27 12.86
CA LEU A 20 -3.09 1.35 13.47
C LEU A 20 -1.67 1.51 12.91
N ARG A 21 -1.52 1.50 11.57
CA ARG A 21 -0.19 1.56 10.95
C ARG A 21 0.51 2.89 11.20
N THR A 22 -0.23 3.98 11.17
CA THR A 22 0.31 5.32 11.48
C THR A 22 0.70 5.41 12.95
N SER A 23 -0.12 4.90 13.87
CA SER A 23 0.20 4.87 15.30
C SER A 23 1.45 4.05 15.59
N LEU A 24 1.60 2.86 14.98
CA LEU A 24 2.81 2.04 15.11
C LEU A 24 4.06 2.79 14.60
N ALA A 25 3.98 3.39 13.41
CA ALA A 25 5.11 4.12 12.83
C ALA A 25 5.52 5.31 13.70
N LEU A 26 4.56 6.14 14.11
CA LEU A 26 4.84 7.31 14.96
C LEU A 26 5.32 6.91 16.35
N SER A 27 4.74 5.88 16.94
CA SER A 27 5.17 5.35 18.25
C SER A 27 6.64 4.92 18.22
N MET A 28 7.06 4.18 17.20
CA MET A 28 8.46 3.76 17.05
C MET A 28 9.41 4.95 16.80
N CYS A 29 8.98 5.94 16.00
CA CYS A 29 9.81 7.13 15.72
C CYS A 29 9.96 8.04 16.95
N LEU A 30 8.91 8.17 17.76
CA LEU A 30 8.86 9.09 18.88
C LEU A 30 9.22 8.45 20.23
N GLY A 31 9.31 7.11 20.29
CA GLY A 31 9.51 6.37 21.53
C GLY A 31 8.31 6.44 22.47
N LYS A 32 7.10 6.74 21.98
CA LYS A 32 5.90 6.94 22.80
C LYS A 32 4.98 5.74 22.78
N ALA A 33 4.60 5.28 23.97
CA ALA A 33 3.60 4.22 24.13
C ALA A 33 2.20 4.71 23.78
N PHE A 34 1.36 3.84 23.24
CA PHE A 34 -0.05 4.13 22.98
C PHE A 34 -0.96 2.93 23.26
N GLU A 35 -2.20 3.24 23.52
CA GLU A 35 -3.33 2.32 23.53
C GLU A 35 -4.25 2.67 22.36
N LEU A 36 -4.52 1.70 21.49
CA LEU A 36 -5.51 1.84 20.43
C LEU A 36 -6.75 1.06 20.82
N THR A 37 -7.87 1.75 20.92
CA THR A 37 -9.19 1.19 21.28
C THR A 37 -10.12 1.17 20.08
N ARG A 38 -11.21 0.41 20.14
CA ARG A 38 -12.24 0.36 19.09
C ARG A 38 -11.68 0.09 17.69
N ILE A 39 -10.66 -0.75 17.62
CA ILE A 39 -9.97 -1.06 16.35
C ILE A 39 -10.97 -1.58 15.32
N ARG A 40 -11.12 -0.83 14.22
CA ARG A 40 -12.00 -1.19 13.10
C ARG A 40 -13.46 -1.47 13.53
N ALA A 41 -13.96 -0.82 14.58
CA ALA A 41 -15.29 -1.08 15.11
C ALA A 41 -16.40 -0.84 14.08
N ASN A 42 -16.20 0.10 13.13
CA ASN A 42 -17.18 0.45 12.10
C ASN A 42 -17.03 -0.40 10.80
N ARG A 43 -16.22 -1.45 10.81
CA ARG A 43 -16.03 -2.34 9.64
C ARG A 43 -16.83 -3.62 9.80
N SER A 44 -17.20 -4.25 8.67
CA SER A 44 -17.91 -5.54 8.65
C SER A 44 -17.20 -6.65 9.44
N ASN A 45 -15.86 -6.61 9.49
CA ASN A 45 -15.04 -7.47 10.32
C ASN A 45 -14.22 -6.60 11.28
N PRO A 46 -14.73 -6.28 12.48
CA PRO A 46 -14.04 -5.46 13.46
C PRO A 46 -12.75 -6.10 13.98
N GLY A 47 -11.94 -5.29 14.63
CA GLY A 47 -10.70 -5.72 15.27
C GLY A 47 -9.55 -6.03 14.31
N LEU A 48 -8.46 -6.54 14.86
CA LEU A 48 -7.24 -6.88 14.15
C LEU A 48 -7.48 -8.05 13.19
N GLN A 49 -7.17 -7.86 11.91
CA GLN A 49 -7.19 -8.91 10.89
C GLN A 49 -5.74 -9.42 10.66
N PRO A 50 -5.52 -10.56 9.96
CA PRO A 50 -4.18 -11.14 9.79
C PRO A 50 -3.11 -10.16 9.29
N GLN A 51 -3.42 -9.29 8.33
CA GLN A 51 -2.46 -8.29 7.85
C GLN A 51 -2.16 -7.18 8.87
N HIS A 52 -3.11 -6.88 9.79
CA HIS A 52 -2.89 -5.92 10.87
C HIS A 52 -1.96 -6.53 11.92
N LEU A 53 -2.16 -7.80 12.24
CA LEU A 53 -1.26 -8.55 13.12
C LEU A 53 0.16 -8.62 12.55
N ALA A 54 0.30 -8.87 11.24
CA ALA A 54 1.60 -8.85 10.59
C ALA A 54 2.31 -7.50 10.76
N ALA A 55 1.60 -6.38 10.63
CA ALA A 55 2.16 -5.05 10.87
C ALA A 55 2.55 -4.82 12.34
N VAL A 56 1.72 -5.27 13.28
CA VAL A 56 2.01 -5.20 14.73
C VAL A 56 3.25 -6.04 15.06
N MET A 57 3.33 -7.28 14.55
CA MET A 57 4.46 -8.17 14.82
C MET A 57 5.75 -7.67 14.19
N ALA A 58 5.68 -7.07 12.99
CA ALA A 58 6.84 -6.42 12.37
C ALA A 58 7.32 -5.24 13.22
N ALA A 59 6.42 -4.37 13.65
CA ALA A 59 6.74 -3.25 14.52
C ALA A 59 7.31 -3.71 15.88
N LYS A 60 6.70 -4.74 16.48
CA LYS A 60 7.19 -5.37 17.73
C LYS A 60 8.62 -5.88 17.58
N SER A 61 8.91 -6.62 16.52
CA SER A 61 10.24 -7.20 16.28
C SER A 61 11.30 -6.11 16.09
N ILE A 62 10.98 -5.09 15.28
CA ILE A 62 11.91 -4.00 14.96
C ILE A 62 12.16 -3.10 16.17
N SER A 63 11.15 -2.84 17.00
CA SER A 63 11.28 -1.92 18.14
C SER A 63 11.45 -2.61 19.49
N ARG A 64 11.49 -3.95 19.54
CA ARG A 64 11.47 -4.75 20.77
C ARG A 64 10.32 -4.36 21.70
N ALA A 65 9.19 -3.97 21.12
CA ALA A 65 8.06 -3.46 21.88
C ALA A 65 7.41 -4.53 22.76
N ASP A 66 6.92 -4.10 23.92
CA ASP A 66 5.94 -4.86 24.68
C ASP A 66 4.55 -4.59 24.08
N VAL A 67 3.81 -5.66 23.83
CA VAL A 67 2.52 -5.57 23.12
C VAL A 67 1.48 -6.42 23.83
N GLU A 68 0.34 -5.80 24.16
CA GLU A 68 -0.86 -6.49 24.65
C GLU A 68 -1.98 -6.42 23.61
N GLY A 69 -2.82 -7.43 23.56
CA GLY A 69 -3.98 -7.47 22.68
C GLY A 69 -3.65 -7.78 21.20
N ALA A 70 -2.44 -8.23 20.87
CA ALA A 70 -2.04 -8.60 19.52
C ALA A 70 -2.60 -9.97 19.12
N GLN A 71 -3.93 -10.09 19.04
CA GLN A 71 -4.61 -11.31 18.62
C GLN A 71 -5.73 -10.98 17.62
N GLN A 72 -6.08 -11.95 16.78
CA GLN A 72 -7.11 -11.76 15.76
C GLN A 72 -8.45 -11.37 16.39
N GLY A 73 -9.11 -10.38 15.80
CA GLY A 73 -10.39 -9.85 16.27
C GLY A 73 -10.28 -8.89 17.46
N SER A 74 -9.10 -8.71 18.06
CA SER A 74 -8.94 -7.76 19.16
C SER A 74 -9.26 -6.35 18.71
N GLN A 75 -10.09 -5.66 19.50
CA GLN A 75 -10.43 -4.26 19.30
C GLN A 75 -9.61 -3.32 20.20
N ARG A 76 -8.68 -3.87 20.98
CA ARG A 76 -7.77 -3.14 21.85
C ARG A 76 -6.34 -3.60 21.62
N LEU A 77 -5.41 -2.67 21.55
CA LEU A 77 -3.98 -2.94 21.42
C LEU A 77 -3.23 -1.93 22.30
N VAL A 78 -2.34 -2.41 23.17
CA VAL A 78 -1.32 -1.59 23.82
C VAL A 78 0.00 -1.87 23.15
N PHE A 79 0.75 -0.82 22.81
CA PHE A 79 2.05 -0.91 22.17
C PHE A 79 3.03 0.02 22.88
N ILE A 80 4.07 -0.56 23.45
CA ILE A 80 5.11 0.13 24.21
C ILE A 80 6.44 -0.08 23.50
N PRO A 81 6.86 0.83 22.60
CA PRO A 81 8.11 0.70 21.88
C PRO A 81 9.29 0.85 22.83
N GLN A 82 10.36 0.11 22.58
CA GLN A 82 11.62 0.32 23.29
C GLN A 82 12.62 0.98 22.34
N ARG A 83 13.47 0.21 21.69
CA ARG A 83 14.50 0.71 20.80
C ARG A 83 14.35 0.13 19.40
N VAL A 84 14.34 0.99 18.39
CA VAL A 84 14.40 0.55 16.99
C VAL A 84 15.75 -0.10 16.71
N MET A 85 15.71 -1.35 16.28
CA MET A 85 16.88 -2.16 15.96
C MET A 85 17.00 -2.30 14.45
N PRO A 86 18.08 -1.81 13.84
CA PRO A 86 18.39 -2.15 12.45
C PRO A 86 18.78 -3.62 12.33
N GLY A 87 18.61 -4.22 11.15
CA GLY A 87 18.99 -5.61 10.92
C GLY A 87 18.23 -6.26 9.77
N ASP A 88 18.34 -7.58 9.69
CA ASP A 88 17.70 -8.39 8.67
C ASP A 88 16.42 -9.02 9.23
N TYR A 89 15.30 -8.77 8.54
CA TYR A 89 13.99 -9.22 8.98
C TYR A 89 13.24 -9.94 7.87
N THR A 90 12.56 -11.02 8.23
CA THR A 90 11.61 -11.71 7.35
C THR A 90 10.24 -11.68 7.98
N PHE A 91 9.26 -11.13 7.26
CA PHE A 91 7.87 -11.02 7.72
C PHE A 91 6.95 -11.80 6.78
N PRO A 92 6.56 -13.02 7.16
CA PRO A 92 5.50 -13.74 6.48
C PRO A 92 4.15 -13.11 6.83
N ILE A 93 3.41 -12.70 5.80
CA ILE A 93 2.07 -12.13 5.96
C ILE A 93 1.07 -13.21 5.58
N ALA A 94 0.31 -13.68 6.56
CA ALA A 94 -0.69 -14.71 6.34
C ALA A 94 -1.67 -14.29 5.21
N THR A 95 -2.05 -15.24 4.38
CA THR A 95 -2.94 -15.02 3.24
C THR A 95 -2.36 -14.05 2.18
N ALA A 96 -3.24 -13.36 1.46
CA ALA A 96 -2.82 -12.31 0.52
C ALA A 96 -2.64 -10.93 1.20
N GLY A 97 -2.30 -10.88 2.50
CA GLY A 97 -2.06 -9.62 3.19
C GLY A 97 -0.99 -8.78 2.48
N SER A 98 -1.19 -7.47 2.43
CA SER A 98 -0.35 -6.56 1.64
C SER A 98 1.03 -6.35 2.24
N THR A 99 2.08 -6.69 1.49
CA THR A 99 3.47 -6.43 1.83
C THR A 99 3.77 -4.93 1.91
N THR A 100 3.16 -4.13 1.04
CA THR A 100 3.35 -2.68 0.98
C THR A 100 2.76 -1.97 2.19
N LEU A 101 1.65 -2.48 2.75
CA LEU A 101 1.07 -1.93 3.98
C LEU A 101 1.86 -2.31 5.24
N VAL A 102 2.50 -3.48 5.26
CA VAL A 102 3.43 -3.83 6.35
C VAL A 102 4.70 -2.98 6.27
N LEU A 103 5.25 -2.80 5.06
CA LEU A 103 6.37 -1.87 4.85
C LEU A 103 6.04 -0.46 5.36
N GLN A 104 4.85 0.07 5.04
CA GLN A 104 4.39 1.38 5.51
C GLN A 104 4.46 1.53 7.03
N ALA A 105 4.11 0.47 7.77
CA ALA A 105 4.08 0.52 9.23
C ALA A 105 5.46 0.66 9.87
N VAL A 106 6.53 0.20 9.20
CA VAL A 106 7.88 0.13 9.79
C VAL A 106 8.90 1.03 9.10
N LEU A 107 8.60 1.50 7.89
CA LEU A 107 9.55 2.23 7.05
C LEU A 107 10.08 3.49 7.73
N ALA A 108 9.19 4.32 8.29
CA ALA A 108 9.57 5.59 8.92
C ALA A 108 10.60 5.38 10.05
N ALA A 109 10.37 4.39 10.89
CA ALA A 109 11.27 4.07 11.99
C ALA A 109 12.64 3.57 11.51
N LEU A 110 12.66 2.76 10.45
CA LEU A 110 13.90 2.24 9.87
C LEU A 110 14.67 3.30 9.07
N MET A 111 14.00 4.28 8.46
CA MET A 111 14.66 5.41 7.82
C MET A 111 15.44 6.30 8.79
N LEU A 112 15.08 6.29 10.07
CA LEU A 112 15.72 7.03 11.16
C LEU A 112 16.56 6.14 12.09
N ALA A 113 16.75 4.87 11.74
CA ALA A 113 17.55 3.94 12.53
C ALA A 113 19.05 4.26 12.48
N LYS A 114 19.84 3.58 13.30
CA LYS A 114 21.29 3.85 13.41
C LYS A 114 22.15 3.16 12.34
N ALA A 115 21.61 2.19 11.64
CA ALA A 115 22.30 1.41 10.61
C ALA A 115 21.31 0.87 9.57
N PRO A 116 21.77 0.39 8.40
CA PRO A 116 20.93 -0.19 7.38
C PRO A 116 20.11 -1.40 7.85
N SER A 117 19.00 -1.63 7.17
CA SER A 117 18.12 -2.79 7.41
C SER A 117 17.69 -3.42 6.11
N ASN A 118 17.56 -4.76 6.11
CA ASN A 118 17.02 -5.53 5.00
C ASN A 118 15.72 -6.20 5.41
N LEU A 119 14.68 -6.02 4.62
CA LEU A 119 13.39 -6.63 4.83
C LEU A 119 13.08 -7.61 3.72
N ARG A 120 12.60 -8.80 4.09
CA ARG A 120 11.93 -9.75 3.21
C ARG A 120 10.45 -9.83 3.64
N LEU A 121 9.56 -9.42 2.76
CA LEU A 121 8.12 -9.37 3.00
C LEU A 121 7.42 -10.39 2.10
N GLU A 122 6.69 -11.35 2.70
CA GLU A 122 6.05 -12.43 1.97
C GLU A 122 4.53 -12.32 2.07
N GLY A 123 3.83 -12.10 0.93
CA GLY A 123 2.39 -11.89 0.95
C GLY A 123 1.83 -11.42 -0.40
N GLY A 124 0.83 -10.56 -0.35
CA GLY A 124 0.30 -9.88 -1.53
C GLY A 124 1.12 -8.65 -1.89
N THR A 125 1.48 -8.49 -3.15
CA THR A 125 2.20 -7.31 -3.65
C THR A 125 1.32 -6.42 -4.52
N ARG A 126 0.15 -6.92 -4.90
CA ARG A 126 -0.87 -6.23 -5.70
C ARG A 126 -2.24 -6.61 -5.17
N ASN A 127 -2.70 -5.89 -4.16
CA ASN A 127 -3.96 -6.16 -3.46
C ASN A 127 -4.98 -5.07 -3.76
N PRO A 128 -6.28 -5.39 -3.82
CA PRO A 128 -7.32 -4.38 -3.74
C PRO A 128 -7.17 -3.54 -2.46
N LEU A 129 -7.40 -2.24 -2.56
CA LEU A 129 -7.35 -1.28 -1.43
C LEU A 129 -5.97 -1.14 -0.75
N ALA A 130 -4.90 -1.55 -1.44
CA ALA A 130 -3.53 -1.32 -0.99
C ALA A 130 -2.69 -0.77 -2.17
N PRO A 131 -1.67 0.05 -1.90
CA PRO A 131 -0.74 0.48 -2.94
C PRO A 131 -0.07 -0.76 -3.55
N PRO A 132 -0.02 -0.90 -4.88
CA PRO A 132 0.75 -1.96 -5.50
C PRO A 132 2.25 -1.70 -5.36
N TYR A 133 3.07 -2.73 -5.57
CA TYR A 133 4.53 -2.63 -5.51
C TYR A 133 5.07 -1.50 -6.40
N GLU A 134 4.55 -1.36 -7.59
CA GLU A 134 4.97 -0.36 -8.58
C GLU A 134 4.73 1.08 -8.08
N PHE A 135 3.63 1.32 -7.37
CA PHE A 135 3.39 2.62 -6.75
C PHE A 135 4.47 2.94 -5.70
N ILE A 136 4.87 1.94 -4.92
CA ILE A 136 5.95 2.13 -3.93
C ILE A 136 7.26 2.44 -4.64
N SER A 137 7.67 1.58 -5.59
CA SER A 137 9.00 1.69 -6.24
C SER A 137 9.13 2.89 -7.16
N GLU A 138 8.07 3.27 -7.87
CA GLU A 138 8.15 4.24 -8.96
C GLU A 138 7.58 5.62 -8.63
N SER A 139 6.73 5.73 -7.59
CA SER A 139 6.10 6.98 -7.22
C SER A 139 6.47 7.43 -5.81
N PHE A 140 6.34 6.55 -4.83
CA PHE A 140 6.53 6.91 -3.43
C PHE A 140 8.01 7.02 -3.04
N LEU A 141 8.81 5.98 -3.31
CA LEU A 141 10.23 5.97 -2.92
C LEU A 141 11.07 7.07 -3.59
N PRO A 142 10.88 7.43 -4.87
CA PRO A 142 11.61 8.57 -5.45
C PRO A 142 11.38 9.90 -4.71
N LEU A 143 10.20 10.11 -4.12
CA LEU A 143 9.93 11.27 -3.28
C LEU A 143 10.63 11.17 -1.92
N ILE A 144 10.62 9.99 -1.32
CA ILE A 144 11.32 9.74 -0.05
C ILE A 144 12.83 9.92 -0.22
N HIS A 145 13.42 9.49 -1.33
CA HIS A 145 14.85 9.70 -1.61
C HIS A 145 15.24 11.19 -1.61
N ARG A 146 14.34 12.07 -2.05
CA ARG A 146 14.56 13.52 -1.98
C ARG A 146 14.56 14.08 -0.56
N MET A 147 14.13 13.29 0.42
CA MET A 147 14.18 13.62 1.84
C MET A 147 15.44 13.05 2.52
N GLY A 148 16.34 12.40 1.76
CA GLY A 148 17.67 11.94 2.20
C GLY A 148 17.86 10.42 2.26
N PRO A 149 16.95 9.60 2.82
CA PRO A 149 17.19 8.16 2.96
C PRO A 149 17.24 7.46 1.61
N THR A 150 18.08 6.43 1.48
CA THR A 150 18.15 5.60 0.28
C THR A 150 17.45 4.28 0.55
N ILE A 151 16.39 4.00 -0.22
CA ILE A 151 15.60 2.78 -0.09
C ILE A 151 15.54 2.09 -1.44
N THR A 152 16.06 0.88 -1.52
CA THR A 152 15.96 0.05 -2.72
C THR A 152 14.96 -1.07 -2.50
N THR A 153 14.14 -1.34 -3.48
CA THR A 153 13.19 -2.44 -3.44
C THR A 153 13.36 -3.37 -4.63
N ARG A 154 13.12 -4.66 -4.43
CA ARG A 154 13.13 -5.67 -5.47
C ARG A 154 11.93 -6.61 -5.30
N LEU A 155 11.15 -6.74 -6.36
CA LEU A 155 10.08 -7.72 -6.43
C LEU A 155 10.67 -9.06 -6.92
N GLU A 156 10.82 -10.02 -6.02
CA GLU A 156 11.31 -11.34 -6.36
C GLU A 156 10.22 -12.17 -7.03
N ARG A 157 8.99 -12.09 -6.48
CA ARG A 157 7.83 -12.80 -7.00
C ARG A 157 6.57 -11.97 -6.79
N PRO A 158 5.75 -11.75 -7.84
CA PRO A 158 4.47 -11.06 -7.66
C PRO A 158 3.47 -11.93 -6.89
N GLY A 159 2.70 -11.29 -6.01
CA GLY A 159 1.63 -11.92 -5.23
C GLY A 159 0.30 -11.22 -5.43
N PHE A 160 -0.74 -11.99 -5.77
CA PHE A 160 -2.08 -11.50 -6.07
C PHE A 160 -3.12 -12.08 -5.11
N ALA A 161 -4.16 -11.29 -4.80
CA ALA A 161 -5.31 -11.80 -4.09
C ALA A 161 -6.02 -12.90 -4.93
N PRO A 162 -6.62 -13.92 -4.27
CA PRO A 162 -6.69 -14.17 -2.83
C PRO A 162 -5.50 -14.94 -2.25
N ARG A 163 -4.63 -15.53 -3.07
CA ARG A 163 -3.58 -16.45 -2.59
C ARG A 163 -2.34 -15.76 -2.02
N GLY A 164 -2.03 -14.52 -2.46
CA GLY A 164 -0.77 -13.88 -2.09
C GLY A 164 0.43 -14.56 -2.72
N GLY A 165 1.35 -15.02 -1.89
CA GLY A 165 2.53 -15.79 -2.31
C GLY A 165 3.61 -14.94 -3.01
N GLY A 166 3.49 -13.62 -2.97
CA GLY A 166 4.51 -12.71 -3.47
C GLY A 166 5.66 -12.55 -2.48
N ILE A 167 6.80 -12.10 -2.99
CA ILE A 167 7.98 -11.81 -2.19
C ILE A 167 8.56 -10.48 -2.66
N MET A 168 8.66 -9.54 -1.72
CA MET A 168 9.27 -8.23 -1.91
C MET A 168 10.43 -8.05 -0.94
N HIS A 169 11.54 -7.55 -1.43
CA HIS A 169 12.69 -7.13 -0.62
C HIS A 169 12.74 -5.61 -0.55
N ALA A 170 13.19 -5.11 0.59
CA ALA A 170 13.52 -3.70 0.77
C ALA A 170 14.81 -3.57 1.56
N THR A 171 15.77 -2.82 1.03
CA THR A 171 16.99 -2.41 1.75
C THR A 171 16.88 -0.93 2.06
N ILE A 172 17.04 -0.56 3.33
CA ILE A 172 16.83 0.79 3.84
C ILE A 172 18.14 1.29 4.42
N HIS A 173 18.70 2.34 3.81
CA HIS A 173 19.83 3.09 4.33
C HIS A 173 19.30 4.35 5.03
N PRO A 174 19.43 4.42 6.37
CA PRO A 174 18.85 5.50 7.16
C PRO A 174 19.64 6.81 7.04
N VAL A 175 19.00 7.87 7.52
CA VAL A 175 19.61 9.20 7.73
C VAL A 175 19.41 9.64 9.18
N LYS A 176 20.21 10.59 9.63
CA LYS A 176 20.05 11.19 10.97
C LYS A 176 18.79 12.04 11.07
N GLU A 177 18.48 12.75 9.99
CA GLU A 177 17.39 13.69 9.89
C GLU A 177 16.82 13.66 8.46
N LEU A 178 15.53 13.83 8.34
CA LEU A 178 14.84 13.92 7.05
C LEU A 178 14.83 15.37 6.56
N GLU A 179 15.19 15.57 5.31
CA GLU A 179 15.05 16.85 4.65
C GLU A 179 13.59 17.14 4.30
N ALA A 180 13.17 18.40 4.50
CA ALA A 180 11.81 18.80 4.16
C ALA A 180 11.60 18.82 2.64
N LEU A 181 10.54 18.15 2.19
CA LEU A 181 10.16 18.12 0.78
C LEU A 181 9.01 19.10 0.51
N SER A 182 9.24 20.09 -0.36
CA SER A 182 8.21 21.01 -0.83
C SER A 182 7.92 20.76 -2.31
N ILE A 183 6.66 20.36 -2.61
CA ILE A 183 6.15 20.18 -3.98
C ILE A 183 4.90 21.02 -4.10
N ARG A 184 5.01 22.19 -4.70
CA ARG A 184 3.91 23.16 -4.84
C ARG A 184 3.28 23.14 -6.23
N GLU A 185 4.02 22.72 -7.23
CA GLU A 185 3.60 22.70 -8.62
C GLU A 185 3.79 21.31 -9.22
N ARG A 186 2.89 20.94 -10.10
CA ARG A 186 2.93 19.64 -10.77
C ARG A 186 4.06 19.55 -11.81
N GLY A 187 4.39 20.67 -12.46
CA GLY A 187 5.26 20.69 -13.62
C GLY A 187 4.60 20.16 -14.90
N GLU A 188 5.36 20.13 -15.97
CA GLU A 188 4.94 19.59 -17.26
C GLU A 188 4.96 18.06 -17.26
N ILE A 189 4.08 17.46 -18.07
CA ILE A 189 4.06 16.02 -18.27
C ILE A 189 5.05 15.69 -19.37
N LEU A 190 6.21 15.18 -19.00
CA LEU A 190 7.27 14.81 -19.93
C LEU A 190 7.05 13.43 -20.56
N HIS A 191 6.39 12.51 -19.83
CA HIS A 191 6.17 11.15 -20.29
C HIS A 191 4.86 10.60 -19.74
N GLN A 192 4.17 9.79 -20.55
CA GLN A 192 2.99 9.03 -20.15
C GLN A 192 3.10 7.61 -20.68
N GLY A 193 2.76 6.63 -19.85
CA GLY A 193 2.82 5.23 -20.22
C GLY A 193 1.83 4.39 -19.43
N ALA A 194 1.60 3.17 -19.90
CA ALA A 194 0.81 2.18 -19.19
C ALA A 194 1.52 0.82 -19.22
N GLU A 195 1.49 0.12 -18.10
CA GLU A 195 2.05 -1.23 -17.98
C GLU A 195 0.94 -2.22 -17.64
N VAL A 196 0.90 -3.34 -18.36
CA VAL A 196 -0.06 -4.43 -18.17
C VAL A 196 0.63 -5.63 -17.57
N GLN A 197 0.16 -6.09 -16.41
CA GLN A 197 0.69 -7.29 -15.78
C GLN A 197 -0.37 -8.39 -15.67
N ARG A 198 -0.05 -9.58 -16.18
CA ARG A 198 -0.93 -10.78 -16.15
C ARG A 198 -0.47 -11.76 -15.08
N LYS A 199 -1.44 -12.38 -14.40
CA LYS A 199 -1.20 -13.39 -13.36
C LYS A 199 -0.44 -14.63 -13.85
N ASN A 200 -0.57 -15.01 -15.12
CA ASN A 200 -0.06 -16.26 -15.67
C ASN A 200 0.97 -16.12 -16.81
N ARG A 201 1.29 -14.92 -17.26
CA ARG A 201 2.36 -14.64 -18.22
C ARG A 201 2.83 -13.21 -18.01
N MET A 202 4.12 -12.99 -17.85
CA MET A 202 4.69 -11.67 -17.99
C MET A 202 4.65 -11.28 -19.47
N GLY A 203 3.77 -10.39 -19.82
CA GLY A 203 3.77 -9.69 -21.10
C GLY A 203 3.76 -8.21 -20.78
N PHE A 204 4.84 -7.51 -21.13
CA PHE A 204 4.89 -6.07 -21.09
C PHE A 204 4.25 -5.54 -22.36
N ILE A 205 3.22 -4.76 -22.25
CA ILE A 205 2.73 -3.92 -23.34
C ILE A 205 3.01 -2.48 -22.89
N ASN A 206 4.09 -1.90 -23.42
CA ASN A 206 4.32 -0.46 -23.30
C ASN A 206 3.42 0.24 -24.32
N LEU A 207 2.31 0.77 -23.86
CA LEU A 207 1.44 1.63 -24.66
C LEU A 207 1.79 3.09 -24.34
N PHE A 208 2.42 3.76 -25.28
CA PHE A 208 2.61 5.21 -25.25
C PHE A 208 1.28 5.88 -25.58
N LEU A 209 0.65 6.52 -24.59
CA LEU A 209 -0.64 7.16 -24.76
C LEU A 209 -0.60 8.64 -24.38
N PRO A 210 -1.13 9.53 -25.21
CA PRO A 210 -1.09 10.98 -24.97
C PRO A 210 -2.11 11.50 -23.94
N TYR A 211 -2.72 10.63 -23.09
CA TYR A 211 -3.81 11.04 -22.19
C TYR A 211 -3.83 10.31 -20.82
N PRO A 212 -4.53 10.89 -19.78
CA PRO A 212 -4.48 10.39 -18.42
C PRO A 212 -5.17 9.04 -18.20
N TRP A 213 -4.69 8.34 -17.25
CA TRP A 213 -4.85 6.98 -16.73
C TRP A 213 -6.24 6.33 -16.77
N ILE A 214 -6.33 5.14 -17.34
CA ILE A 214 -7.46 4.20 -17.21
C ILE A 214 -6.94 2.90 -16.61
N HIS A 215 -7.62 2.36 -15.60
CA HIS A 215 -7.38 1.01 -15.11
C HIS A 215 -8.19 0.00 -15.93
N VAL A 216 -7.53 -0.93 -16.57
CA VAL A 216 -8.13 -2.02 -17.30
C VAL A 216 -8.04 -3.30 -16.46
N ARG A 217 -9.15 -3.94 -16.15
CA ARG A 217 -9.21 -5.20 -15.41
C ARG A 217 -9.73 -6.31 -16.31
N SER A 218 -8.97 -7.38 -16.46
CA SER A 218 -9.42 -8.60 -17.14
C SER A 218 -10.10 -9.57 -16.18
N LYS A 219 -11.05 -10.38 -16.67
CA LYS A 219 -11.60 -11.53 -15.93
C LYS A 219 -10.50 -12.48 -15.43
N ARG A 220 -9.30 -12.43 -16.00
CA ARG A 220 -8.11 -13.21 -15.59
C ARG A 220 -7.17 -12.47 -14.64
N GLY A 221 -7.59 -11.36 -14.04
CA GLY A 221 -6.87 -10.69 -12.95
C GLY A 221 -5.84 -9.63 -13.35
N ILE A 222 -6.05 -8.95 -14.49
CA ILE A 222 -5.20 -7.83 -14.92
C ILE A 222 -5.80 -6.52 -14.41
N ALA A 223 -4.98 -5.64 -13.84
CA ALA A 223 -5.32 -4.25 -13.62
C ALA A 223 -4.34 -3.40 -14.44
N ILE A 224 -4.86 -2.61 -15.37
CA ILE A 224 -4.06 -1.73 -16.22
C ILE A 224 -4.59 -0.31 -16.06
N PRO A 225 -3.75 0.67 -15.82
CA PRO A 225 -4.11 2.05 -16.04
C PRO A 225 -3.87 2.40 -17.52
N VAL A 226 -4.93 2.44 -18.33
CA VAL A 226 -4.85 2.77 -19.77
C VAL A 226 -5.94 3.75 -20.14
N ARG A 227 -5.61 4.76 -20.95
CA ARG A 227 -6.51 5.39 -21.90
C ARG A 227 -6.00 5.06 -23.30
N ALA A 228 -6.71 4.19 -24.00
CA ALA A 228 -6.44 3.89 -25.40
C ALA A 228 -7.60 4.34 -26.27
N GLN A 229 -7.33 4.79 -27.47
CA GLN A 229 -8.34 4.84 -28.52
C GLN A 229 -8.57 3.40 -29.01
N ARG A 230 -9.81 3.08 -29.39
CA ARG A 230 -10.20 1.72 -29.79
C ARG A 230 -9.33 1.15 -30.92
N ALA A 231 -8.73 2.03 -31.73
CA ALA A 231 -7.82 1.67 -32.82
C ALA A 231 -6.45 1.15 -32.35
N ASP A 232 -6.04 1.44 -31.11
CA ASP A 232 -4.69 1.11 -30.60
C ASP A 232 -4.67 -0.18 -29.79
N LEU A 233 -5.78 -0.93 -29.76
CA LEU A 233 -5.93 -2.11 -28.93
C LEU A 233 -5.88 -3.40 -29.76
N PRO A 234 -5.24 -4.44 -29.21
CA PRO A 234 -5.29 -5.77 -29.81
C PRO A 234 -6.74 -6.28 -29.92
N ALA A 235 -7.07 -7.00 -31.00
CA ALA A 235 -8.37 -7.61 -31.19
C ALA A 235 -8.75 -8.53 -29.99
N GLY A 236 -9.97 -8.42 -29.49
CA GLY A 236 -10.47 -9.20 -28.35
C GLY A 236 -10.40 -8.52 -26.99
N LEU A 237 -10.14 -7.22 -26.93
CA LEU A 237 -10.23 -6.41 -25.72
C LEU A 237 -11.58 -5.66 -25.67
N GLU A 238 -12.40 -6.00 -24.68
CA GLU A 238 -13.62 -5.26 -24.38
C GLU A 238 -13.46 -4.48 -23.06
N PHE A 239 -14.00 -3.25 -23.05
CA PHE A 239 -13.91 -2.35 -21.90
C PHE A 239 -15.25 -2.21 -21.22
N GLN A 240 -15.29 -2.44 -19.91
CA GLN A 240 -16.43 -2.11 -19.05
C GLN A 240 -16.03 -1.05 -18.04
N SER A 241 -16.76 0.07 -17.98
CA SER A 241 -16.65 1.03 -16.90
C SER A 241 -17.50 0.61 -15.71
N ARG A 242 -16.93 0.63 -14.52
CA ARG A 242 -17.72 0.63 -13.29
C ARG A 242 -17.61 2.00 -12.62
N PRO A 243 -18.72 2.52 -12.07
CA PRO A 243 -18.66 3.75 -11.30
C PRO A 243 -17.81 3.54 -10.06
N CYS A 244 -17.02 4.54 -9.71
CA CYS A 244 -16.30 4.56 -8.43
C CYS A 244 -17.27 4.59 -7.27
N VAL A 245 -16.86 4.01 -6.14
CA VAL A 245 -17.61 4.04 -4.89
C VAL A 245 -17.88 5.51 -4.51
N GLY A 246 -19.16 5.89 -4.50
CA GLY A 246 -19.60 7.25 -4.22
C GLY A 246 -20.58 7.84 -5.24
N PHE A 247 -20.71 7.24 -6.43
CA PHE A 247 -21.75 7.62 -7.38
C PHE A 247 -22.83 6.53 -7.44
N HIS A 248 -23.93 6.73 -6.74
CA HIS A 248 -25.15 5.94 -6.91
C HIS A 248 -25.82 6.34 -8.21
N GLY A 249 -25.54 5.60 -9.26
CA GLY A 249 -26.30 5.63 -10.49
C GLY A 249 -26.49 4.18 -10.94
N ALA A 250 -27.71 3.68 -10.88
CA ALA A 250 -28.08 2.41 -11.51
C ALA A 250 -27.82 2.55 -13.01
N GLY A 251 -26.71 2.03 -13.49
CA GLY A 251 -26.30 2.15 -14.87
C GLY A 251 -26.08 0.79 -15.50
N HIS A 252 -26.87 0.49 -16.50
CA HIS A 252 -26.71 -0.66 -17.36
C HIS A 252 -25.30 -0.73 -17.96
N HIS A 253 -24.81 -1.95 -18.18
CA HIS A 253 -23.60 -2.22 -18.93
C HIS A 253 -23.62 -1.47 -20.27
N LYS A 254 -22.76 -0.49 -20.43
CA LYS A 254 -22.57 0.21 -21.70
C LYS A 254 -21.14 0.01 -22.15
N ASN A 255 -21.00 -0.34 -23.42
CA ASN A 255 -19.72 -0.27 -24.11
C ASN A 255 -19.17 1.16 -23.99
N ILE A 256 -17.94 1.32 -23.53
CA ILE A 256 -17.37 2.64 -23.36
C ILE A 256 -16.96 3.18 -24.71
N THR A 257 -17.71 4.16 -25.18
CA THR A 257 -17.19 5.11 -26.15
C THR A 257 -16.32 6.13 -25.40
N THR A 258 -15.36 6.70 -26.09
CA THR A 258 -14.33 7.64 -25.60
C THR A 258 -14.84 8.82 -24.74
N GLN A 259 -16.15 9.00 -24.58
CA GLN A 259 -16.75 10.11 -23.85
C GLN A 259 -17.20 9.78 -22.41
N SER A 260 -17.11 8.51 -21.97
CA SER A 260 -17.67 8.06 -20.68
C SER A 260 -16.59 7.86 -19.62
N LEU A 261 -15.65 8.77 -19.49
CA LEU A 261 -14.58 8.70 -18.47
C LEU A 261 -15.02 9.39 -17.17
N VAL A 262 -15.28 8.59 -16.15
CA VAL A 262 -15.50 9.08 -14.78
C VAL A 262 -14.17 9.21 -14.10
N ARG A 263 -13.83 10.41 -13.65
CA ARG A 263 -12.67 10.68 -12.79
C ARG A 263 -13.04 10.31 -11.35
N CYS A 264 -12.34 9.35 -10.77
CA CYS A 264 -12.34 9.16 -9.33
C CYS A 264 -10.91 9.36 -8.83
N ASN A 265 -10.64 10.48 -8.19
CA ASN A 265 -9.34 10.82 -7.58
C ASN A 265 -8.12 10.48 -8.47
N GLY A 266 -8.22 10.76 -9.76
CA GLY A 266 -7.16 10.46 -10.72
C GLY A 266 -7.08 9.00 -11.20
N TRP A 267 -8.01 8.11 -10.81
CA TRP A 267 -7.99 6.70 -11.17
C TRP A 267 -9.32 6.28 -11.82
N ALA A 268 -9.24 5.76 -13.01
CA ALA A 268 -10.37 5.09 -13.68
C ALA A 268 -10.08 3.57 -13.75
N ARG A 269 -11.12 2.73 -13.59
CA ARG A 269 -11.00 1.28 -13.72
C ARG A 269 -11.75 0.82 -14.96
N ALA A 270 -11.08 0.09 -15.83
CA ALA A 270 -11.70 -0.62 -16.93
C ALA A 270 -11.50 -2.15 -16.75
N VAL A 271 -12.46 -2.93 -17.19
CA VAL A 271 -12.42 -4.40 -17.08
C VAL A 271 -12.29 -4.97 -18.49
N LEU A 272 -11.33 -5.85 -18.69
CA LEU A 272 -11.15 -6.66 -19.88
C LEU A 272 -11.92 -7.97 -19.74
N GLU A 273 -12.76 -8.31 -20.67
CA GLU A 273 -13.42 -9.62 -20.82
C GLU A 273 -12.55 -10.63 -21.58
#